data_ddd58d8781628fe904da36cbdebc4553
#
_entry.id   ddd58d8781628fe904da36cbdebc4553
#
_cell.length_a   1.000
_cell.length_b   1.000
_cell.length_c   1.000
_cell.angle_alpha   90.00
_cell.angle_beta   90.00
_cell.angle_gamma   90.00
#
_symmetry.space_group_name_H-M   'P 1'
#
loop_
_entity.id
_entity.type
_entity.pdbx_description
1 polymer ?
#
loop_
_entity_poly.entity_id
_entity_poly.type
_entity_poly.pdbx_seq_one_letter_code
_entity_poly.pdbx_strand_id
1 'polypeptide(L)'
;MSLVKLIEEADERGLAASGLACLDRCLPLLAEETEILRPLWAGVVGGEEDWPARLSASREALDAVGGPAPDVTTALVRTMLGAAPSEWAAGPLRTWADTCSVVALEIHQQLDAVGEDGPAAAAERLARCREDTGAVTDAADGAESTDGIGPLAAGELRRQIAILEILAETAGAAGVRRALDLSTEGQRVLRAVVSRRARAGS
;
A
#
# COMPACT_ATOMS: atom_id res chain seq x y z
N MET A 1 -16.32 7.33 6.67
CA MET A 1 -16.48 7.08 5.21
C MET A 1 -15.71 5.81 4.89
N SER A 2 -16.22 4.90 4.03
CA SER A 2 -15.50 3.65 3.77
C SER A 2 -14.28 3.88 2.85
N LEU A 3 -13.25 3.03 2.99
CA LEU A 3 -12.08 3.09 2.10
C LEU A 3 -12.47 2.80 0.65
N VAL A 4 -13.37 1.86 0.44
CA VAL A 4 -13.88 1.51 -0.90
C VAL A 4 -14.49 2.73 -1.57
N LYS A 5 -15.31 3.48 -0.84
CA LYS A 5 -15.92 4.71 -1.37
C LYS A 5 -14.89 5.80 -1.69
N LEU A 6 -13.86 5.95 -0.86
CA LEU A 6 -12.77 6.89 -1.15
C LEU A 6 -12.04 6.53 -2.46
N ILE A 7 -11.81 5.23 -2.71
CA ILE A 7 -11.21 4.75 -3.98
C ILE A 7 -12.17 4.99 -5.15
N GLU A 8 -13.46 4.78 -4.98
CA GLU A 8 -14.47 5.01 -6.02
C GLU A 8 -14.54 6.48 -6.46
N GLU A 9 -14.41 7.41 -5.53
CA GLU A 9 -14.53 8.84 -5.75
C GLU A 9 -13.23 9.53 -6.19
N ALA A 10 -12.08 8.85 -6.08
CA ALA A 10 -10.78 9.42 -6.40
C ALA A 10 -10.58 9.64 -7.92
N ASP A 11 -9.89 10.73 -8.27
CA ASP A 11 -9.42 11.01 -9.63
C ASP A 11 -8.22 10.12 -10.02
N GLU A 12 -7.78 10.19 -11.27
CA GLU A 12 -6.67 9.38 -11.80
C GLU A 12 -5.39 9.57 -10.97
N ARG A 13 -5.10 10.79 -10.54
CA ARG A 13 -3.92 11.10 -9.72
C ARG A 13 -4.04 10.50 -8.33
N GLY A 14 -5.21 10.63 -7.71
CA GLY A 14 -5.52 10.03 -6.42
C GLY A 14 -5.43 8.51 -6.46
N LEU A 15 -5.97 7.88 -7.50
CA LEU A 15 -5.91 6.45 -7.72
C LEU A 15 -4.48 5.96 -7.91
N ALA A 16 -3.71 6.61 -8.79
CA ALA A 16 -2.31 6.26 -9.03
C ALA A 16 -1.45 6.43 -7.77
N ALA A 17 -1.61 7.53 -7.05
CA ALA A 17 -0.90 7.79 -5.80
C ALA A 17 -1.28 6.79 -4.69
N SER A 18 -2.55 6.45 -4.54
CA SER A 18 -3.03 5.48 -3.56
C SER A 18 -2.46 4.08 -3.79
N GLY A 19 -2.55 3.56 -5.03
CA GLY A 19 -1.97 2.28 -5.39
C GLY A 19 -0.46 2.24 -5.20
N LEU A 20 0.24 3.30 -5.65
CA LEU A 20 1.67 3.45 -5.49
C LEU A 20 2.08 3.51 -4.01
N ALA A 21 1.32 4.19 -3.16
CA ALA A 21 1.60 4.28 -1.73
C ALA A 21 1.47 2.92 -1.03
N CYS A 22 0.49 2.09 -1.40
CA CYS A 22 0.38 0.72 -0.89
C CYS A 22 1.62 -0.12 -1.27
N LEU A 23 2.02 -0.06 -2.54
CA LEU A 23 3.22 -0.73 -3.03
C LEU A 23 4.49 -0.25 -2.33
N ASP A 24 4.64 1.06 -2.19
CA ASP A 24 5.80 1.72 -1.58
C ASP A 24 5.97 1.31 -0.11
N ARG A 25 4.89 1.20 0.66
CA ARG A 25 4.94 0.72 2.04
C ARG A 25 5.32 -0.75 2.17
N CYS A 26 5.06 -1.57 1.15
CA CYS A 26 5.47 -2.97 1.11
C CYS A 26 6.88 -3.19 0.54
N LEU A 27 7.50 -2.17 -0.05
CA LEU A 27 8.83 -2.26 -0.67
C LEU A 27 9.94 -2.80 0.25
N PRO A 28 9.96 -2.52 1.59
CA PRO A 28 10.96 -3.09 2.49
C PRO A 28 11.04 -4.62 2.52
N LEU A 29 10.06 -5.32 1.99
CA LEU A 29 10.06 -6.78 1.84
C LEU A 29 10.86 -7.24 0.62
N LEU A 30 11.08 -6.36 -0.36
CA LEU A 30 11.79 -6.67 -1.61
C LEU A 30 13.23 -6.18 -1.62
N ALA A 31 13.46 -4.98 -1.11
CA ALA A 31 14.72 -4.29 -1.25
C ALA A 31 14.99 -3.38 -0.05
N GLU A 32 16.27 -3.25 0.29
CA GLU A 32 16.70 -2.26 1.28
C GLU A 32 16.66 -0.83 0.72
N GLU A 33 16.80 -0.69 -0.60
CA GLU A 33 16.77 0.60 -1.29
C GLU A 33 15.35 1.01 -1.69
N THR A 34 14.95 2.20 -1.27
CA THR A 34 13.62 2.78 -1.51
C THR A 34 13.51 3.55 -2.82
N GLU A 35 14.61 3.71 -3.56
CA GLU A 35 14.68 4.58 -4.75
C GLU A 35 13.96 3.99 -5.98
N ILE A 36 13.63 2.69 -5.99
CA ILE A 36 12.99 1.99 -7.13
C ILE A 36 11.67 2.65 -7.56
N LEU A 37 10.87 3.12 -6.61
CA LEU A 37 9.56 3.72 -6.87
C LEU A 37 9.60 5.25 -7.00
N ARG A 38 10.74 5.87 -6.77
CA ARG A 38 10.88 7.32 -6.89
C ARG A 38 10.50 7.88 -8.27
N PRO A 39 10.88 7.22 -9.39
CA PRO A 39 10.40 7.64 -10.71
C PRO A 39 8.89 7.64 -10.84
N LEU A 40 8.21 6.64 -10.25
CA LEU A 40 6.74 6.56 -10.29
C LEU A 40 6.07 7.69 -9.52
N TRP A 41 6.58 8.08 -8.36
CA TRP A 41 6.07 9.24 -7.64
C TRP A 41 6.18 10.53 -8.47
N ALA A 42 7.27 10.70 -9.23
CA ALA A 42 7.39 11.79 -10.19
C ALA A 42 6.38 11.66 -11.34
N GLY A 43 6.12 10.43 -11.81
CA GLY A 43 5.10 10.14 -12.81
C GLY A 43 3.68 10.48 -12.35
N VAL A 44 3.34 10.25 -11.09
CA VAL A 44 2.04 10.67 -10.52
C VAL A 44 1.88 12.20 -10.56
N VAL A 45 2.95 12.95 -10.35
CA VAL A 45 2.92 14.42 -10.48
C VAL A 45 2.74 14.85 -11.92
N GLY A 46 3.48 14.23 -12.87
CA GLY A 46 3.41 14.53 -14.31
C GLY A 46 2.11 14.06 -14.98
N GLY A 47 1.47 13.02 -14.43
CA GLY A 47 0.23 12.48 -14.99
C GLY A 47 0.43 11.64 -16.24
N GLU A 48 -0.51 11.74 -17.19
CA GLU A 48 -0.60 10.90 -18.38
C GLU A 48 0.69 10.86 -19.23
N GLU A 49 1.36 12.00 -19.39
CA GLU A 49 2.54 12.11 -20.24
C GLU A 49 3.76 11.36 -19.67
N ASP A 50 3.93 11.38 -18.37
CA ASP A 50 5.12 10.83 -17.70
C ASP A 50 4.92 9.38 -17.20
N TRP A 51 3.70 9.00 -16.89
CA TRP A 51 3.39 7.74 -16.21
C TRP A 51 3.92 6.49 -16.92
N PRO A 52 3.67 6.26 -18.24
CA PRO A 52 4.07 5.01 -18.90
C PRO A 52 5.59 4.79 -18.90
N ALA A 53 6.36 5.85 -19.17
CA ALA A 53 7.82 5.77 -19.20
C ALA A 53 8.41 5.51 -17.81
N ARG A 54 7.85 6.16 -16.77
CA ARG A 54 8.28 5.99 -15.39
C ARG A 54 7.93 4.59 -14.85
N LEU A 55 6.78 4.06 -15.27
CA LEU A 55 6.37 2.70 -14.92
C LEU A 55 7.33 1.65 -15.50
N SER A 56 7.71 1.79 -16.79
CA SER A 56 8.70 0.91 -17.41
C SER A 56 10.03 0.94 -16.67
N ALA A 57 10.55 2.13 -16.39
CA ALA A 57 11.81 2.29 -15.65
C ALA A 57 11.77 1.65 -14.26
N SER A 58 10.66 1.77 -13.53
CA SER A 58 10.52 1.16 -12.20
C SER A 58 10.42 -0.36 -12.27
N ARG A 59 9.78 -0.91 -13.30
CA ARG A 59 9.74 -2.36 -13.53
C ARG A 59 11.12 -2.92 -13.83
N GLU A 60 11.85 -2.28 -14.74
CA GLU A 60 13.23 -2.65 -15.08
C GLU A 60 14.16 -2.59 -13.85
N ALA A 61 14.01 -1.54 -13.04
CA ALA A 61 14.78 -1.41 -11.80
C ALA A 61 14.45 -2.54 -10.79
N LEU A 62 13.17 -2.92 -10.67
CA LEU A 62 12.76 -4.02 -9.80
C LEU A 62 13.26 -5.37 -10.31
N ASP A 63 13.24 -5.61 -11.62
CA ASP A 63 13.74 -6.85 -12.23
C ASP A 63 15.26 -6.98 -12.06
N ALA A 64 15.98 -5.86 -12.02
CA ALA A 64 17.41 -5.83 -11.77
C ALA A 64 17.78 -6.15 -10.30
N VAL A 65 16.85 -6.04 -9.36
CA VAL A 65 17.05 -6.47 -7.97
C VAL A 65 17.04 -7.99 -7.91
N GLY A 66 18.21 -8.59 -8.09
CA GLY A 66 18.42 -10.02 -7.91
C GLY A 66 18.25 -10.40 -6.44
N GLY A 67 17.64 -11.55 -6.17
CA GLY A 67 17.47 -12.07 -4.82
C GLY A 67 17.25 -13.59 -4.84
N PRO A 68 17.27 -14.25 -3.67
CA PRO A 68 16.87 -15.64 -3.55
C PRO A 68 15.43 -15.81 -4.07
N ALA A 69 15.03 -17.06 -4.33
CA ALA A 69 13.66 -17.34 -4.78
C ALA A 69 12.64 -16.60 -3.91
N PRO A 70 11.73 -15.83 -4.52
CA PRO A 70 10.83 -14.98 -3.75
C PRO A 70 9.92 -15.83 -2.87
N ASP A 71 9.80 -15.46 -1.60
CA ASP A 71 8.73 -15.96 -0.76
C ASP A 71 7.36 -15.41 -1.25
N VAL A 72 6.28 -15.92 -0.68
CA VAL A 72 4.91 -15.55 -1.09
C VAL A 72 4.68 -14.04 -1.00
N THR A 73 5.17 -13.41 0.05
CA THR A 73 4.98 -11.98 0.30
C THR A 73 5.74 -11.13 -0.72
N THR A 74 6.99 -11.50 -0.98
CA THR A 74 7.83 -10.86 -2.02
C THR A 74 7.20 -10.99 -3.41
N ALA A 75 6.62 -12.17 -3.73
CA ALA A 75 5.92 -12.38 -4.99
C ALA A 75 4.68 -11.48 -5.12
N LEU A 76 3.92 -11.29 -4.05
CA LEU A 76 2.76 -10.39 -4.02
C LEU A 76 3.16 -8.93 -4.33
N VAL A 77 4.22 -8.42 -3.73
CA VAL A 77 4.70 -7.05 -3.99
C VAL A 77 5.16 -6.89 -5.45
N ARG A 78 5.86 -7.88 -6.02
CA ARG A 78 6.22 -7.86 -7.45
C ARG A 78 4.98 -7.84 -8.34
N THR A 79 3.96 -8.62 -7.99
CA THR A 79 2.69 -8.66 -8.72
C THR A 79 1.97 -7.32 -8.68
N MET A 80 1.99 -6.60 -7.55
CA MET A 80 1.40 -5.26 -7.45
C MET A 80 2.01 -4.29 -8.47
N LEU A 81 3.35 -4.24 -8.60
CA LEU A 81 3.99 -3.39 -9.62
C LEU A 81 3.74 -3.89 -11.04
N GLY A 82 3.78 -5.20 -11.25
CA GLY A 82 3.50 -5.81 -12.55
C GLY A 82 2.09 -5.50 -13.07
N ALA A 83 1.10 -5.44 -12.18
CA ALA A 83 -0.30 -5.15 -12.50
C ALA A 83 -0.61 -3.66 -12.70
N ALA A 84 0.32 -2.74 -12.41
CA ALA A 84 0.09 -1.31 -12.62
C ALA A 84 -0.24 -1.04 -14.11
N PRO A 85 -1.34 -0.33 -14.43
CA PRO A 85 -1.70 -0.06 -15.81
C PRO A 85 -0.74 0.95 -16.45
N SER A 86 -0.42 0.76 -17.71
CA SER A 86 0.28 1.77 -18.51
C SER A 86 -0.63 2.90 -18.96
N GLU A 87 -1.93 2.64 -19.02
CA GLU A 87 -2.95 3.61 -19.37
C GLU A 87 -3.28 4.50 -18.17
N TRP A 88 -3.21 5.82 -18.37
CA TRP A 88 -3.64 6.81 -17.37
C TRP A 88 -5.14 7.07 -17.50
N ALA A 89 -5.95 6.14 -16.98
CA ALA A 89 -7.40 6.24 -17.02
C ALA A 89 -8.00 5.76 -15.70
N ALA A 90 -9.09 6.38 -15.28
CA ALA A 90 -9.73 6.13 -13.98
C ALA A 90 -10.10 4.65 -13.77
N GLY A 91 -10.63 3.98 -14.80
CA GLY A 91 -11.05 2.57 -14.70
C GLY A 91 -9.89 1.63 -14.36
N PRO A 92 -8.85 1.52 -15.20
CA PRO A 92 -7.66 0.70 -14.94
C PRO A 92 -6.93 1.07 -13.65
N LEU A 93 -6.76 2.37 -13.38
CA LEU A 93 -6.10 2.85 -12.16
C LEU A 93 -6.90 2.51 -10.90
N ARG A 94 -8.23 2.57 -10.94
CA ARG A 94 -9.10 2.18 -9.82
C ARG A 94 -8.96 0.70 -9.51
N THR A 95 -9.03 -0.15 -10.52
CA THR A 95 -8.84 -1.60 -10.36
C THR A 95 -7.49 -1.91 -9.74
N TRP A 96 -6.44 -1.24 -10.20
CA TRP A 96 -5.10 -1.40 -9.65
C TRP A 96 -4.97 -0.90 -8.22
N ALA A 97 -5.48 0.30 -7.91
CA ALA A 97 -5.46 0.88 -6.56
C ALA A 97 -6.21 0.00 -5.55
N ASP A 98 -7.38 -0.51 -5.95
CA ASP A 98 -8.17 -1.43 -5.12
C ASP A 98 -7.42 -2.73 -4.85
N THR A 99 -6.84 -3.34 -5.88
CA THR A 99 -6.01 -4.54 -5.76
C THR A 99 -4.80 -4.29 -4.83
N CYS A 100 -4.08 -3.19 -5.01
CA CYS A 100 -2.95 -2.82 -4.15
C CYS A 100 -3.39 -2.62 -2.68
N SER A 101 -4.55 -2.03 -2.46
CA SER A 101 -5.14 -1.85 -1.14
C SER A 101 -5.36 -3.18 -0.43
N VAL A 102 -6.01 -4.13 -1.10
CA VAL A 102 -6.28 -5.48 -0.55
C VAL A 102 -4.96 -6.19 -0.23
N VAL A 103 -4.05 -6.26 -1.20
CA VAL A 103 -2.78 -6.99 -1.05
C VAL A 103 -1.91 -6.39 0.06
N ALA A 104 -1.84 -5.06 0.17
CA ALA A 104 -1.09 -4.42 1.25
C ALA A 104 -1.67 -4.75 2.64
N LEU A 105 -3.00 -4.76 2.79
CA LEU A 105 -3.65 -5.15 4.04
C LEU A 105 -3.40 -6.62 4.38
N GLU A 106 -3.47 -7.53 3.40
CA GLU A 106 -3.17 -8.95 3.59
C GLU A 106 -1.72 -9.17 4.05
N ILE A 107 -0.76 -8.48 3.43
CA ILE A 107 0.65 -8.53 3.82
C ILE A 107 0.83 -8.07 5.27
N HIS A 108 0.24 -6.95 5.65
CA HIS A 108 0.34 -6.44 7.02
C HIS A 108 -0.33 -7.37 8.03
N GLN A 109 -1.48 -7.95 7.69
CA GLN A 109 -2.18 -8.94 8.53
C GLN A 109 -1.33 -10.22 8.72
N GLN A 110 -0.68 -10.73 7.68
CA GLN A 110 0.24 -11.87 7.79
C GLN A 110 1.44 -11.56 8.71
N LEU A 111 1.86 -10.31 8.74
CA LEU A 111 2.94 -9.85 9.61
C LEU A 111 2.48 -9.53 11.04
N ASP A 112 1.21 -9.43 11.32
CA ASP A 112 0.68 -9.25 12.67
C ASP A 112 0.81 -10.51 13.54
N ALA A 113 0.89 -11.68 12.94
CA ALA A 113 0.92 -12.97 13.65
C ALA A 113 -0.25 -13.13 14.64
N VAL A 114 -1.36 -12.45 14.38
CA VAL A 114 -2.55 -12.45 15.25
C VAL A 114 -3.62 -13.35 14.62
N GLY A 115 -4.07 -14.31 15.40
CA GLY A 115 -5.25 -15.11 15.11
C GLY A 115 -4.94 -16.55 14.71
N GLU A 116 -5.62 -17.47 15.38
CA GLU A 116 -5.67 -18.90 15.05
C GLU A 116 -6.63 -19.17 13.86
N ASP A 117 -7.28 -18.13 13.35
CA ASP A 117 -8.25 -18.22 12.26
C ASP A 117 -7.53 -18.36 10.91
N GLY A 118 -8.10 -19.20 10.07
CA GLY A 118 -7.55 -19.45 8.74
C GLY A 118 -7.56 -18.21 7.82
N PRO A 119 -6.79 -18.23 6.70
CA PRO A 119 -6.60 -17.08 5.81
C PRO A 119 -7.92 -16.56 5.22
N ALA A 120 -8.92 -17.40 4.99
CA ALA A 120 -10.22 -16.99 4.47
C ALA A 120 -10.98 -16.08 5.46
N ALA A 121 -10.98 -16.43 6.75
CA ALA A 121 -11.63 -15.63 7.80
C ALA A 121 -10.90 -14.28 7.99
N ALA A 122 -9.58 -14.25 7.88
CA ALA A 122 -8.79 -13.03 7.92
C ALA A 122 -9.13 -12.09 6.74
N ALA A 123 -9.21 -12.62 5.51
CA ALA A 123 -9.59 -11.86 4.32
C ALA A 123 -11.02 -11.28 4.44
N GLU A 124 -11.96 -12.04 4.96
CA GLU A 124 -13.34 -11.57 5.19
C GLU A 124 -13.41 -10.43 6.21
N ARG A 125 -12.61 -10.51 7.29
CA ARG A 125 -12.51 -9.41 8.26
C ARG A 125 -11.91 -8.15 7.64
N LEU A 126 -10.83 -8.27 6.88
CA LEU A 126 -10.22 -7.14 6.18
C LEU A 126 -11.21 -6.49 5.19
N ALA A 127 -11.98 -7.28 4.46
CA ALA A 127 -13.00 -6.78 3.54
C ALA A 127 -14.06 -5.95 4.30
N ARG A 128 -14.56 -6.43 5.44
CA ARG A 128 -15.51 -5.69 6.28
C ARG A 128 -14.92 -4.39 6.82
N CYS A 129 -13.67 -4.40 7.27
CA CYS A 129 -13.00 -3.19 7.76
C CYS A 129 -12.79 -2.15 6.65
N ARG A 130 -12.63 -2.55 5.39
CA ARG A 130 -12.56 -1.63 4.23
C ARG A 130 -13.91 -0.97 3.96
N GLU A 131 -15.01 -1.70 4.15
CA GLU A 131 -16.37 -1.19 3.97
C GLU A 131 -16.83 -0.31 5.15
N ASP A 132 -16.45 -0.66 6.38
CA ASP A 132 -16.77 0.10 7.59
C ASP A 132 -15.48 0.41 8.36
N THR A 133 -14.99 1.61 8.18
CA THR A 133 -13.74 2.07 8.81
C THR A 133 -13.95 2.70 10.18
N GLY A 134 -15.19 2.86 10.64
CA GLY A 134 -15.51 3.56 11.89
C GLY A 134 -14.76 3.00 13.11
N ALA A 135 -14.81 1.69 13.29
CA ALA A 135 -14.17 1.02 14.43
C ALA A 135 -12.62 1.11 14.42
N VAL A 136 -12.01 1.28 13.23
CA VAL A 136 -10.55 1.35 13.08
C VAL A 136 -10.03 2.78 13.22
N THR A 137 -10.83 3.78 12.84
CA THR A 137 -10.45 5.21 12.95
C THR A 137 -10.61 5.74 14.37
N ASP A 138 -11.56 5.19 15.15
CA ASP A 138 -11.86 5.64 16.51
C ASP A 138 -10.96 5.00 17.58
N ALA A 139 -10.24 3.93 17.24
CA ALA A 139 -9.28 3.31 18.15
C ALA A 139 -8.05 4.22 18.29
N ALA A 140 -7.92 4.87 19.44
CA ALA A 140 -6.72 5.61 19.80
C ALA A 140 -5.49 4.68 19.78
N ASP A 141 -4.32 5.23 19.46
CA ASP A 141 -3.04 4.51 19.46
C ASP A 141 -2.88 3.70 20.75
N GLY A 142 -2.88 2.37 20.65
CA GLY A 142 -2.66 1.46 21.76
C GLY A 142 -3.89 0.70 22.28
N ALA A 143 -5.10 0.92 21.75
CA ALA A 143 -6.24 0.08 22.04
C ALA A 143 -6.11 -1.28 21.31
N GLU A 144 -6.40 -2.37 22.01
CA GLU A 144 -6.49 -3.70 21.39
C GLU A 144 -7.50 -3.64 20.23
N SER A 145 -7.10 -4.20 19.08
CA SER A 145 -7.90 -4.20 17.87
C SER A 145 -9.27 -4.83 18.14
N THR A 146 -10.33 -4.04 18.04
CA THR A 146 -11.69 -4.48 18.40
C THR A 146 -12.34 -5.40 17.35
N ASP A 147 -11.81 -5.45 16.11
CA ASP A 147 -12.45 -6.19 15.01
C ASP A 147 -11.64 -7.39 14.49
N GLY A 148 -10.70 -7.90 15.27
CA GLY A 148 -9.92 -9.09 14.91
C GLY A 148 -8.89 -8.88 13.79
N ILE A 149 -8.58 -7.64 13.42
CA ILE A 149 -7.41 -7.30 12.61
C ILE A 149 -6.26 -6.82 13.51
N GLY A 150 -5.03 -7.19 13.15
CA GLY A 150 -3.87 -6.84 13.96
C GLY A 150 -3.46 -5.35 13.83
N PRO A 151 -2.57 -4.87 14.71
CA PRO A 151 -2.18 -3.47 14.75
C PRO A 151 -1.47 -2.97 13.49
N LEU A 152 -0.74 -3.85 12.77
CA LEU A 152 -0.11 -3.47 11.50
C LEU A 152 -1.15 -3.27 10.41
N ALA A 153 -2.09 -4.20 10.26
CA ALA A 153 -3.17 -4.09 9.29
C ALA A 153 -4.09 -2.90 9.59
N ALA A 154 -4.42 -2.66 10.85
CA ALA A 154 -5.18 -1.49 11.27
C ALA A 154 -4.42 -0.17 10.96
N GLY A 155 -3.11 -0.14 11.23
CA GLY A 155 -2.26 0.99 10.89
C GLY A 155 -2.16 1.24 9.39
N GLU A 156 -2.07 0.18 8.59
CA GLU A 156 -2.08 0.26 7.12
C GLU A 156 -3.41 0.82 6.61
N LEU A 157 -4.55 0.32 7.11
CA LEU A 157 -5.87 0.80 6.72
C LEU A 157 -6.04 2.30 7.01
N ARG A 158 -5.63 2.76 8.21
CA ARG A 158 -5.65 4.20 8.53
C ARG A 158 -4.80 5.04 7.58
N ARG A 159 -3.62 4.55 7.16
CA ARG A 159 -2.76 5.25 6.20
C ARG A 159 -3.37 5.32 4.82
N GLN A 160 -4.02 4.25 4.36
CA GLN A 160 -4.71 4.25 3.07
C GLN A 160 -5.83 5.30 3.03
N ILE A 161 -6.64 5.38 4.09
CA ILE A 161 -7.68 6.39 4.24
C ILE A 161 -7.08 7.80 4.23
N ALA A 162 -6.11 8.05 5.11
CA ALA A 162 -5.49 9.37 5.25
C ALA A 162 -4.83 9.85 3.95
N ILE A 163 -4.22 8.95 3.16
CA ILE A 163 -3.63 9.28 1.87
C ILE A 163 -4.71 9.73 0.88
N LEU A 164 -5.81 9.02 0.77
CA LEU A 164 -6.91 9.39 -0.13
C LEU A 164 -7.57 10.71 0.29
N GLU A 165 -7.76 10.93 1.60
CA GLU A 165 -8.27 12.20 2.12
C GLU A 165 -7.32 13.37 1.82
N ILE A 166 -6.01 13.19 2.04
CA ILE A 166 -4.99 14.19 1.68
C ILE A 166 -5.05 14.55 0.20
N LEU A 167 -5.20 13.55 -0.67
CA LEU A 167 -5.23 13.74 -2.12
C LEU A 167 -6.53 14.39 -2.60
N ALA A 168 -7.65 14.13 -1.91
CA ALA A 168 -8.93 14.80 -2.17
C ALA A 168 -8.92 16.27 -1.72
N GLU A 169 -8.30 16.57 -0.57
CA GLU A 169 -8.25 17.93 -0.02
C GLU A 169 -7.16 18.81 -0.64
N THR A 170 -6.05 18.20 -1.07
CA THR A 170 -4.86 18.93 -1.54
C THR A 170 -4.51 18.53 -2.97
N ALA A 171 -4.86 19.39 -3.91
CA ALA A 171 -4.61 19.13 -5.32
C ALA A 171 -3.13 19.18 -5.73
N GLY A 172 -2.77 18.45 -6.78
CA GLY A 172 -1.49 18.53 -7.47
C GLY A 172 -0.29 18.01 -6.67
N ALA A 173 0.89 18.56 -6.96
CA ALA A 173 2.16 18.10 -6.40
C ALA A 173 2.26 18.21 -4.87
N ALA A 174 1.53 19.13 -4.24
CA ALA A 174 1.54 19.29 -2.79
C ALA A 174 0.86 18.10 -2.09
N GLY A 175 -0.31 17.66 -2.58
CA GLY A 175 -1.00 16.47 -2.07
C GLY A 175 -0.16 15.21 -2.25
N VAL A 176 0.43 15.03 -3.44
CA VAL A 176 1.31 13.88 -3.73
C VAL A 176 2.52 13.85 -2.79
N ARG A 177 3.12 15.00 -2.47
CA ARG A 177 4.25 15.07 -1.52
C ARG A 177 3.83 14.64 -0.13
N ARG A 178 2.68 15.12 0.37
CA ARG A 178 2.15 14.71 1.69
C ARG A 178 1.83 13.21 1.74
N ALA A 179 1.27 12.66 0.67
CA ALA A 179 1.01 11.23 0.54
C ALA A 179 2.32 10.41 0.58
N LEU A 180 3.37 10.88 -0.10
CA LEU A 180 4.69 10.27 -0.07
C LEU A 180 5.32 10.31 1.33
N ASP A 181 5.21 11.43 2.05
CA ASP A 181 5.72 11.55 3.42
C ASP A 181 5.06 10.51 4.34
N LEU A 182 3.74 10.36 4.25
CA LEU A 182 3.00 9.36 5.03
C LEU A 182 3.35 7.92 4.61
N SER A 183 3.58 7.68 3.32
CA SER A 183 4.04 6.38 2.81
C SER A 183 5.42 6.04 3.37
N THR A 184 6.35 6.98 3.37
CA THR A 184 7.70 6.81 3.92
C THR A 184 7.68 6.46 5.42
N GLU A 185 6.77 7.05 6.18
CA GLU A 185 6.57 6.69 7.59
C GLU A 185 6.11 5.24 7.73
N GLY A 186 5.13 4.80 6.93
CA GLY A 186 4.67 3.42 6.89
C GLY A 186 5.77 2.42 6.54
N GLN A 187 6.64 2.75 5.58
CA GLN A 187 7.82 1.95 5.26
C GLN A 187 8.74 1.73 6.46
N ARG A 188 8.99 2.77 7.25
CA ARG A 188 9.83 2.68 8.46
C ARG A 188 9.24 1.73 9.48
N VAL A 189 7.93 1.75 9.66
CA VAL A 189 7.21 0.81 10.56
C VAL A 189 7.42 -0.63 10.08
N LEU A 190 7.15 -0.91 8.81
CA LEU A 190 7.29 -2.26 8.26
C LEU A 190 8.74 -2.75 8.33
N ARG A 191 9.70 -1.91 7.98
CA ARG A 191 11.14 -2.24 8.08
C ARG A 191 11.55 -2.61 9.52
N ALA A 192 11.04 -1.89 10.52
CA ALA A 192 11.30 -2.20 11.92
C ALA A 192 10.71 -3.55 12.36
N VAL A 193 9.54 -3.92 11.83
CA VAL A 193 8.91 -5.23 12.09
C VAL A 193 9.71 -6.35 11.45
N VAL A 194 10.04 -6.24 10.17
CA VAL A 194 10.84 -7.24 9.43
C VAL A 194 12.20 -7.46 10.11
N SER A 195 12.87 -6.36 10.48
CA SER A 195 14.17 -6.43 11.18
C SER A 195 14.07 -7.10 12.56
N ARG A 196 12.98 -6.90 13.29
CA ARG A 196 12.74 -7.59 14.58
C ARG A 196 12.51 -9.08 14.38
N ARG A 197 11.73 -9.48 13.38
CA ARG A 197 11.46 -10.89 13.07
C ARG A 197 12.73 -11.63 12.66
N ALA A 198 13.54 -11.04 11.81
CA ALA A 198 14.83 -11.63 11.41
C ALA A 198 15.73 -11.93 12.61
N ARG A 199 15.78 -11.03 13.60
CA ARG A 199 16.55 -11.23 14.84
C ARG A 199 15.95 -12.27 15.79
N ALA A 200 14.63 -12.45 15.79
CA ALA A 200 13.97 -13.43 16.65
C ALA A 200 14.05 -14.85 16.09
N GLY A 201 14.29 -15.03 14.78
CA GLY A 201 14.45 -16.30 14.10
C GLY A 201 15.91 -16.78 13.97
N SER A 202 16.86 -15.98 14.44
CA SER A 202 18.30 -16.31 14.49
C SER A 202 18.69 -16.84 15.86
#